data_5c6b2214653960ef0c90bc19912ccf6f
#
_entry.id   5c6b2214653960ef0c90bc19912ccf6f
#
_cell.length_a   1.000
_cell.length_b   1.000
_cell.length_c   1.000
_cell.angle_alpha   90.00
_cell.angle_beta   90.00
_cell.angle_gamma   90.00
#
_symmetry.space_group_name_H-M   'P 1'
#
loop_
_entity.id
_entity.type
_entity.pdbx_description
1 polymer ?
#
loop_
_entity_poly.entity_id
_entity_poly.type
_entity_poly.pdbx_seq_one_letter_code
_entity_poly.pdbx_strand_id
1 'polypeptide(L)'
;MKPIRIVLAPTRSRPLNIFLGLLLLLAALLVLLALATYHSSDPSWNTASGVAGPRAVGNWIGLFGALLSDLLLQILGVSAFFLPLWLSGLGWTWMRSRPGGLVWLRWIGTVLTLAFFPSVLGLQPWRLLWLHAVPIEGVVGKLMAGTLVTYLNLQGAWLVAGVLAAAGLWFATAVSFSVIAEATQSLWQRAVTLRHRWRNWREERADLQQ
;
A
#
# COMPACT_ATOMS: atom_id res chain seq x y z
N MET A 1 11.97 -34.17 2.76
CA MET A 1 10.98 -33.31 2.07
C MET A 1 11.65 -31.97 1.82
N LYS A 2 11.89 -31.56 0.56
CA LYS A 2 12.40 -30.21 0.25
C LYS A 2 11.27 -29.22 0.52
N PRO A 3 11.48 -28.19 1.36
CA PRO A 3 10.45 -27.18 1.57
C PRO A 3 10.11 -26.55 0.22
N ILE A 4 8.82 -26.45 -0.08
CA ILE A 4 8.30 -25.72 -1.23
C ILE A 4 8.90 -24.32 -1.14
N ARG A 5 9.89 -24.02 -1.99
CA ARG A 5 10.40 -22.65 -2.13
C ARG A 5 9.22 -21.82 -2.64
N ILE A 6 8.66 -21.04 -1.77
CA ILE A 6 7.61 -20.09 -2.12
C ILE A 6 8.18 -19.22 -3.23
N VAL A 7 7.51 -19.22 -4.38
CA VAL A 7 7.89 -18.55 -5.66
C VAL A 7 8.11 -17.03 -5.54
N LEU A 8 8.04 -16.46 -4.35
CA LEU A 8 8.08 -15.05 -4.03
C LEU A 8 9.43 -14.54 -3.49
N ALA A 9 10.46 -15.39 -3.44
CA ALA A 9 11.79 -14.96 -3.05
C ALA A 9 12.64 -14.65 -4.30
N PRO A 10 13.53 -13.64 -4.26
CA PRO A 10 14.43 -13.31 -5.35
C PRO A 10 15.21 -14.54 -5.83
N THR A 11 15.37 -14.66 -7.15
CA THR A 11 16.10 -15.77 -7.79
C THR A 11 17.62 -15.56 -7.68
N ARG A 12 18.40 -16.55 -8.12
CA ARG A 12 19.86 -16.42 -8.20
C ARG A 12 20.33 -15.43 -9.29
N SER A 13 19.50 -15.13 -10.28
CA SER A 13 19.88 -14.25 -11.38
C SER A 13 19.51 -12.79 -11.05
N ARG A 14 20.53 -11.96 -10.85
CA ARG A 14 20.37 -10.54 -10.55
C ARG A 14 19.58 -9.76 -11.63
N PRO A 15 19.85 -9.95 -12.96
CA PRO A 15 19.10 -9.23 -13.99
C PRO A 15 17.62 -9.59 -14.00
N LEU A 16 17.27 -10.86 -13.79
CA LEU A 16 15.87 -11.27 -13.70
C LEU A 16 15.17 -10.65 -12.49
N ASN A 17 15.85 -10.58 -11.36
CA ASN A 17 15.30 -9.94 -10.15
C ASN A 17 15.06 -8.45 -10.37
N ILE A 18 15.97 -7.74 -11.03
CA ILE A 18 15.80 -6.31 -11.37
C ILE A 18 14.61 -6.15 -12.30
N PHE A 19 14.50 -6.97 -13.34
CA PHE A 19 13.39 -6.91 -14.29
C PHE A 19 12.03 -7.15 -13.61
N LEU A 20 11.93 -8.21 -12.80
CA LEU A 20 10.69 -8.52 -12.06
C LEU A 20 10.38 -7.44 -11.01
N GLY A 21 11.40 -6.89 -10.34
CA GLY A 21 11.23 -5.78 -9.42
C GLY A 21 10.70 -4.52 -10.10
N LEU A 22 11.18 -4.18 -11.30
CA LEU A 22 10.66 -3.08 -12.09
C LEU A 22 9.22 -3.31 -12.54
N LEU A 23 8.87 -4.52 -12.95
CA LEU A 23 7.48 -4.87 -13.31
C LEU A 23 6.54 -4.70 -12.09
N LEU A 24 6.98 -5.13 -10.90
CA LEU A 24 6.20 -4.94 -9.67
C LEU A 24 6.03 -3.46 -9.31
N LEU A 25 7.07 -2.64 -9.48
CA LEU A 25 6.97 -1.19 -9.26
C LEU A 25 6.05 -0.53 -10.29
N LEU A 26 6.11 -0.94 -11.54
CA LEU A 26 5.20 -0.46 -12.58
C LEU A 26 3.74 -0.85 -12.25
N ALA A 27 3.50 -2.10 -11.86
CA ALA A 27 2.18 -2.54 -11.42
C ALA A 27 1.67 -1.76 -10.21
N ALA A 28 2.55 -1.52 -9.21
CA ALA A 28 2.22 -0.69 -8.06
C ALA A 28 1.81 0.72 -8.45
N LEU A 29 2.57 1.35 -9.37
CA LEU A 29 2.27 2.68 -9.88
C LEU A 29 0.93 2.72 -10.62
N LEU A 30 0.67 1.73 -11.48
CA LEU A 30 -0.59 1.64 -12.23
C LEU A 30 -1.78 1.48 -11.28
N VAL A 31 -1.69 0.60 -10.26
CA VAL A 31 -2.73 0.43 -9.25
C VAL A 31 -2.94 1.71 -8.44
N LEU A 32 -1.84 2.37 -8.03
CA LEU A 32 -1.92 3.63 -7.29
C LEU A 32 -2.61 4.73 -8.11
N LEU A 33 -2.24 4.88 -9.38
CA LEU A 33 -2.86 5.86 -10.27
C LEU A 33 -4.34 5.52 -10.54
N ALA A 34 -4.67 4.25 -10.74
CA ALA A 34 -6.05 3.81 -10.90
C ALA A 34 -6.91 4.17 -9.68
N LEU A 35 -6.41 3.91 -8.46
CA LEU A 35 -7.12 4.26 -7.22
C LEU A 35 -7.18 5.77 -6.97
N ALA A 36 -6.09 6.50 -7.25
CA ALA A 36 -6.01 7.95 -7.02
C ALA A 36 -6.88 8.76 -8.01
N THR A 37 -7.07 8.23 -9.21
CA THR A 37 -7.88 8.88 -10.26
C THR A 37 -9.24 8.18 -10.46
N TYR A 38 -9.74 7.52 -9.42
CA TYR A 38 -11.07 6.93 -9.42
C TYR A 38 -12.16 7.99 -9.60
N HIS A 39 -13.08 7.72 -10.50
CA HIS A 39 -14.29 8.51 -10.70
C HIS A 39 -15.52 7.60 -10.63
N SER A 40 -16.50 7.98 -9.80
CA SER A 40 -17.75 7.19 -9.63
C SER A 40 -18.64 7.16 -10.87
N SER A 41 -18.42 8.06 -11.83
CA SER A 41 -19.13 8.11 -13.10
C SER A 41 -18.54 7.21 -14.19
N ASP A 42 -17.35 6.64 -13.94
CA ASP A 42 -16.71 5.74 -14.88
C ASP A 42 -17.46 4.40 -14.98
N PRO A 43 -17.35 3.68 -16.12
CA PRO A 43 -17.91 2.36 -16.24
C PRO A 43 -17.41 1.43 -15.15
N SER A 44 -18.32 0.77 -14.46
CA SER A 44 -18.02 -0.24 -13.44
C SER A 44 -18.79 -1.53 -13.74
N TRP A 45 -18.39 -2.63 -13.11
CA TRP A 45 -19.09 -3.90 -13.28
C TRP A 45 -20.51 -3.88 -12.70
N ASN A 46 -20.81 -2.94 -11.79
CA ASN A 46 -22.11 -2.77 -11.16
C ASN A 46 -22.99 -1.70 -11.83
N THR A 47 -22.43 -0.84 -12.70
CA THR A 47 -23.24 0.10 -13.47
C THR A 47 -23.71 -0.60 -14.73
N ALA A 48 -25.05 -0.73 -14.87
CA ALA A 48 -25.67 -1.11 -16.12
C ALA A 48 -25.35 -0.05 -17.17
N SER A 49 -24.25 -0.24 -17.89
CA SER A 49 -23.69 0.67 -18.90
C SER A 49 -24.53 0.75 -20.20
N GLY A 50 -25.84 0.39 -20.11
CA GLY A 50 -26.72 0.32 -21.28
C GLY A 50 -27.32 1.65 -21.73
N VAL A 51 -27.14 2.75 -21.01
CA VAL A 51 -27.89 3.99 -21.28
C VAL A 51 -27.01 5.21 -21.60
N ALA A 52 -25.71 5.14 -21.43
CA ALA A 52 -24.84 6.27 -21.74
C ALA A 52 -23.94 5.91 -22.93
N GLY A 53 -24.05 6.69 -24.03
CA GLY A 53 -23.14 6.62 -25.17
C GLY A 53 -21.65 6.70 -24.78
N PRO A 54 -20.70 6.67 -25.72
CA PRO A 54 -19.26 6.60 -25.43
C PRO A 54 -18.81 7.81 -24.60
N ARG A 55 -18.85 7.66 -23.27
CA ARG A 55 -18.25 8.63 -22.35
C ARG A 55 -16.76 8.38 -22.26
N ALA A 56 -15.98 9.44 -22.34
CA ALA A 56 -14.55 9.37 -22.01
C ALA A 56 -14.40 8.91 -20.57
N VAL A 57 -13.58 7.87 -20.34
CA VAL A 57 -13.24 7.36 -19.00
C VAL A 57 -12.37 8.40 -18.32
N GLY A 58 -12.75 8.82 -17.10
CA GLY A 58 -12.01 9.81 -16.31
C GLY A 58 -10.76 9.25 -15.65
N ASN A 59 -10.69 7.93 -15.45
CA ASN A 59 -9.53 7.27 -14.85
C ASN A 59 -8.29 7.36 -15.77
N TRP A 60 -7.16 7.77 -15.23
CA TRP A 60 -5.91 7.94 -16.01
C TRP A 60 -5.37 6.65 -16.62
N ILE A 61 -5.70 5.50 -16.04
CA ILE A 61 -5.33 4.18 -16.58
C ILE A 61 -6.38 3.66 -17.56
N GLY A 62 -7.37 4.49 -17.90
CA GLY A 62 -8.43 4.15 -18.82
C GLY A 62 -9.43 3.15 -18.22
N LEU A 63 -10.12 2.41 -19.10
CA LEU A 63 -11.18 1.47 -18.71
C LEU A 63 -10.70 0.40 -17.72
N PHE A 64 -9.51 -0.15 -17.93
CA PHE A 64 -8.95 -1.15 -17.02
C PHE A 64 -8.74 -0.58 -15.62
N GLY A 65 -8.20 0.65 -15.53
CA GLY A 65 -8.00 1.33 -14.23
C GLY A 65 -9.33 1.65 -13.55
N ALA A 66 -10.35 2.08 -14.29
CA ALA A 66 -11.69 2.35 -13.76
C ALA A 66 -12.31 1.08 -13.16
N LEU A 67 -12.31 -0.04 -13.90
CA LEU A 67 -12.84 -1.33 -13.43
C LEU A 67 -12.07 -1.87 -12.22
N LEU A 68 -10.73 -1.80 -12.26
CA LEU A 68 -9.87 -2.29 -11.18
C LEU A 68 -10.05 -1.46 -9.91
N SER A 69 -10.02 -0.13 -10.02
CA SER A 69 -10.18 0.75 -8.86
C SER A 69 -11.56 0.64 -8.24
N ASP A 70 -12.61 0.55 -9.05
CA ASP A 70 -13.97 0.35 -8.56
C ASP A 70 -14.09 -0.96 -7.77
N LEU A 71 -13.61 -2.08 -8.35
CA LEU A 71 -13.61 -3.38 -7.68
C LEU A 71 -12.85 -3.35 -6.35
N LEU A 72 -11.64 -2.81 -6.36
CA LEU A 72 -10.80 -2.76 -5.16
C LEU A 72 -11.40 -1.88 -4.06
N LEU A 73 -11.93 -0.70 -4.43
CA LEU A 73 -12.57 0.20 -3.48
C LEU A 73 -13.88 -0.38 -2.94
N GLN A 74 -14.69 -1.05 -3.76
CA GLN A 74 -15.91 -1.71 -3.28
C GLN A 74 -15.59 -2.84 -2.31
N ILE A 75 -14.58 -3.67 -2.58
CA ILE A 75 -14.23 -4.82 -1.75
C ILE A 75 -13.50 -4.37 -0.47
N LEU A 76 -12.42 -3.58 -0.61
CA LEU A 76 -11.49 -3.24 0.45
C LEU A 76 -11.66 -1.83 1.01
N GLY A 77 -12.49 -0.99 0.37
CA GLY A 77 -12.57 0.42 0.72
C GLY A 77 -11.22 1.14 0.56
N VAL A 78 -10.96 2.11 1.42
CA VAL A 78 -9.69 2.86 1.45
C VAL A 78 -8.49 1.95 1.71
N SER A 79 -8.69 0.76 2.31
CA SER A 79 -7.62 -0.21 2.55
C SER A 79 -6.99 -0.73 1.25
N ALA A 80 -7.66 -0.57 0.09
CA ALA A 80 -7.09 -0.89 -1.22
C ALA A 80 -5.76 -0.17 -1.48
N PHE A 81 -5.54 1.01 -0.88
CA PHE A 81 -4.27 1.75 -1.02
C PHE A 81 -3.06 1.06 -0.38
N PHE A 82 -3.28 0.07 0.50
CA PHE A 82 -2.17 -0.76 0.99
C PHE A 82 -1.57 -1.67 -0.10
N LEU A 83 -2.35 -2.04 -1.13
CA LEU A 83 -1.88 -2.91 -2.20
C LEU A 83 -0.71 -2.30 -3.00
N PRO A 84 -0.80 -1.07 -3.54
CA PRO A 84 0.33 -0.47 -4.24
C PRO A 84 1.53 -0.21 -3.33
N LEU A 85 1.33 0.12 -2.05
CA LEU A 85 2.41 0.26 -1.08
C LEU A 85 3.15 -1.07 -0.86
N TRP A 86 2.40 -2.14 -0.69
CA TRP A 86 2.95 -3.48 -0.51
C TRP A 86 3.67 -3.98 -1.77
N LEU A 87 3.08 -3.80 -2.96
CA LEU A 87 3.71 -4.13 -4.24
C LEU A 87 5.01 -3.35 -4.45
N SER A 88 5.05 -2.07 -4.06
CA SER A 88 6.26 -1.25 -4.13
C SER A 88 7.36 -1.79 -3.22
N GLY A 89 7.02 -2.17 -1.99
CA GLY A 89 7.96 -2.80 -1.06
C GLY A 89 8.50 -4.13 -1.57
N LEU A 90 7.64 -4.95 -2.18
CA LEU A 90 8.03 -6.20 -2.80
C LEU A 90 8.96 -5.96 -4.00
N GLY A 91 8.60 -5.08 -4.92
CA GLY A 91 9.41 -4.70 -6.08
C GLY A 91 10.80 -4.22 -5.68
N TRP A 92 10.87 -3.39 -4.64
CA TRP A 92 12.13 -2.90 -4.09
C TRP A 92 13.03 -4.00 -3.54
N THR A 93 12.46 -4.98 -2.82
CA THR A 93 13.24 -6.12 -2.31
C THR A 93 13.77 -7.01 -3.43
N TRP A 94 12.99 -7.20 -4.48
CA TRP A 94 13.42 -7.94 -5.67
C TRP A 94 14.55 -7.24 -6.41
N MET A 95 14.45 -5.92 -6.65
CA MET A 95 15.52 -5.15 -7.29
C MET A 95 16.84 -5.23 -6.53
N ARG A 96 16.78 -5.19 -5.20
CA ARG A 96 17.99 -5.32 -4.36
C ARG A 96 18.53 -6.74 -4.28
N SER A 97 17.83 -7.74 -4.84
CA SER A 97 18.19 -9.17 -4.77
C SER A 97 18.52 -9.63 -3.33
N ARG A 98 17.99 -8.94 -2.32
CA ARG A 98 18.17 -9.32 -0.93
C ARG A 98 17.14 -10.38 -0.60
N PRO A 99 17.54 -11.54 -0.03
CA PRO A 99 16.56 -12.47 0.50
C PRO A 99 15.79 -11.71 1.59
N GLY A 100 14.57 -11.35 1.27
CA GLY A 100 13.66 -10.74 2.25
C GLY A 100 13.49 -11.74 3.38
N GLY A 101 13.75 -11.35 4.63
CA GLY A 101 13.65 -12.21 5.81
C GLY A 101 12.42 -13.14 5.80
N LEU A 102 11.62 -13.20 6.80
CA LEU A 102 10.41 -14.04 6.85
C LEU A 102 9.32 -13.53 5.88
N VAL A 103 9.49 -13.79 4.56
CA VAL A 103 8.56 -13.35 3.50
C VAL A 103 7.13 -13.80 3.80
N TRP A 104 6.95 -15.01 4.33
CA TRP A 104 5.64 -15.52 4.72
C TRP A 104 4.96 -14.67 5.81
N LEU A 105 5.75 -14.08 6.71
CA LEU A 105 5.23 -13.19 7.76
C LEU A 105 4.67 -11.87 7.17
N ARG A 106 5.32 -11.37 6.12
CA ARG A 106 4.80 -10.21 5.37
C ARG A 106 3.45 -10.52 4.71
N TRP A 107 3.32 -11.71 4.12
CA TRP A 107 2.06 -12.14 3.52
C TRP A 107 0.95 -12.23 4.56
N ILE A 108 1.22 -12.86 5.70
CA ILE A 108 0.27 -12.90 6.82
C ILE A 108 -0.09 -11.48 7.27
N GLY A 109 0.91 -10.61 7.46
CA GLY A 109 0.69 -9.22 7.82
C GLY A 109 -0.19 -8.48 6.82
N THR A 110 0.06 -8.66 5.51
CA THR A 110 -0.74 -8.04 4.46
C THR A 110 -2.18 -8.53 4.48
N VAL A 111 -2.40 -9.86 4.59
CA VAL A 111 -3.75 -10.45 4.68
C VAL A 111 -4.48 -9.94 5.92
N LEU A 112 -3.83 -9.93 7.09
CA LEU A 112 -4.40 -9.38 8.32
C LEU A 112 -4.75 -7.89 8.17
N THR A 113 -3.87 -7.10 7.57
CA THR A 113 -4.14 -5.68 7.33
C THR A 113 -5.36 -5.50 6.43
N LEU A 114 -5.41 -6.20 5.29
CA LEU A 114 -6.51 -6.09 4.33
C LEU A 114 -7.84 -6.63 4.87
N ALA A 115 -7.83 -7.52 5.87
CA ALA A 115 -9.04 -8.02 6.51
C ALA A 115 -9.48 -7.14 7.68
N PHE A 116 -8.57 -6.75 8.57
CA PHE A 116 -8.93 -6.13 9.84
C PHE A 116 -8.83 -4.61 9.87
N PHE A 117 -7.99 -3.99 9.04
CA PHE A 117 -7.99 -2.53 8.94
C PHE A 117 -9.33 -1.97 8.40
N PRO A 118 -9.92 -2.50 7.31
CA PRO A 118 -11.25 -2.09 6.90
C PRO A 118 -12.32 -2.45 7.93
N SER A 119 -12.14 -3.52 8.73
CA SER A 119 -13.06 -3.84 9.82
C SER A 119 -13.08 -2.78 10.91
N VAL A 120 -11.93 -2.23 11.26
CA VAL A 120 -11.82 -1.08 12.19
C VAL A 120 -12.59 0.12 11.65
N LEU A 121 -12.52 0.38 10.34
CA LEU A 121 -13.30 1.44 9.70
C LEU A 121 -14.80 1.14 9.72
N GLY A 122 -15.19 -0.12 9.54
CA GLY A 122 -16.58 -0.58 9.56
C GLY A 122 -17.24 -0.59 10.95
N LEU A 123 -16.43 -0.53 12.03
CA LEU A 123 -16.93 -0.41 13.41
C LEU A 123 -17.28 1.04 13.79
N GLN A 124 -16.92 2.03 12.97
CA GLN A 124 -17.24 3.43 13.23
C GLN A 124 -18.76 3.68 13.19
N PRO A 125 -19.31 4.54 14.08
CA PRO A 125 -20.74 4.84 14.10
C PRO A 125 -21.19 5.70 12.93
N TRP A 126 -20.27 6.42 12.28
CA TRP A 126 -20.54 7.30 11.15
C TRP A 126 -20.16 6.64 9.83
N ARG A 127 -21.06 6.80 8.84
CA ARG A 127 -20.80 6.30 7.48
C ARG A 127 -20.00 7.34 6.71
N LEU A 128 -18.71 7.07 6.54
CA LEU A 128 -17.84 7.88 5.71
C LEU A 128 -17.82 7.29 4.29
N LEU A 129 -17.93 8.16 3.29
CA LEU A 129 -17.85 7.78 1.89
C LEU A 129 -16.57 8.39 1.28
N TRP A 130 -15.80 7.55 0.60
CA TRP A 130 -14.68 8.00 -0.22
C TRP A 130 -15.23 8.65 -1.50
N LEU A 131 -14.83 9.90 -1.77
CA LEU A 131 -15.32 10.70 -2.89
C LEU A 131 -16.87 10.74 -3.01
N HIS A 132 -17.58 10.67 -1.88
CA HIS A 132 -19.05 10.65 -1.78
C HIS A 132 -19.72 9.46 -2.51
N ALA A 133 -18.96 8.42 -2.88
CA ALA A 133 -19.46 7.31 -3.69
C ALA A 133 -19.32 5.94 -3.03
N VAL A 134 -18.16 5.65 -2.43
CA VAL A 134 -17.83 4.30 -1.94
C VAL A 134 -17.60 4.33 -0.43
N PRO A 135 -18.22 3.40 0.34
CA PRO A 135 -17.94 3.26 1.77
C PRO A 135 -16.45 3.02 2.03
N ILE A 136 -15.86 3.75 2.97
CA ILE A 136 -14.42 3.66 3.27
C ILE A 136 -14.00 2.29 3.78
N GLU A 137 -14.92 1.57 4.43
CA GLU A 137 -14.70 0.21 4.96
C GLU A 137 -14.78 -0.87 3.90
N GLY A 138 -15.46 -0.63 2.76
CA GLY A 138 -15.73 -1.61 1.74
C GLY A 138 -16.57 -2.81 2.25
N VAL A 139 -16.78 -3.79 1.37
CA VAL A 139 -17.57 -5.00 1.69
C VAL A 139 -16.87 -5.84 2.76
N VAL A 140 -15.55 -6.03 2.64
CA VAL A 140 -14.76 -6.83 3.61
C VAL A 140 -14.86 -6.22 5.00
N GLY A 141 -14.67 -4.91 5.13
CA GLY A 141 -14.76 -4.23 6.41
C GLY A 141 -16.13 -4.36 7.05
N LYS A 142 -17.19 -4.15 6.25
CA LYS A 142 -18.56 -4.28 6.73
C LYS A 142 -18.90 -5.70 7.21
N LEU A 143 -18.53 -6.72 6.43
CA LEU A 143 -18.80 -8.12 6.78
C LEU A 143 -18.02 -8.54 8.03
N MET A 144 -16.70 -8.24 8.09
CA MET A 144 -15.86 -8.60 9.22
C MET A 144 -16.28 -7.85 10.50
N ALA A 145 -16.57 -6.55 10.40
CA ALA A 145 -17.07 -5.77 11.54
C ALA A 145 -18.39 -6.34 12.05
N GLY A 146 -19.34 -6.64 11.17
CA GLY A 146 -20.62 -7.26 11.54
C GLY A 146 -20.45 -8.60 12.22
N THR A 147 -19.58 -9.46 11.68
CA THR A 147 -19.26 -10.77 12.27
C THR A 147 -18.65 -10.61 13.67
N LEU A 148 -17.66 -9.72 13.81
CA LEU A 148 -17.02 -9.48 15.10
C LEU A 148 -18.01 -8.96 16.15
N VAL A 149 -18.87 -8.01 15.78
CA VAL A 149 -19.90 -7.47 16.71
C VAL A 149 -20.88 -8.54 17.13
N THR A 150 -21.29 -9.44 16.22
CA THR A 150 -22.21 -10.53 16.52
C THR A 150 -21.66 -11.49 17.57
N TYR A 151 -20.35 -11.80 17.50
CA TYR A 151 -19.74 -12.78 18.42
C TYR A 151 -19.08 -12.17 19.66
N LEU A 152 -18.60 -10.93 19.59
CA LEU A 152 -17.76 -10.33 20.63
C LEU A 152 -18.34 -9.05 21.23
N ASN A 153 -19.54 -8.64 20.85
CA ASN A 153 -20.10 -7.32 21.10
C ASN A 153 -19.19 -6.20 20.55
N LEU A 154 -19.62 -4.94 20.67
CA LEU A 154 -18.93 -3.79 20.08
C LEU A 154 -17.54 -3.58 20.69
N GLN A 155 -17.39 -3.69 22.03
CA GLN A 155 -16.10 -3.47 22.71
C GLN A 155 -15.09 -4.56 22.35
N GLY A 156 -15.51 -5.83 22.35
CA GLY A 156 -14.66 -6.95 21.95
C GLY A 156 -14.27 -6.87 20.47
N ALA A 157 -15.20 -6.46 19.59
CA ALA A 157 -14.93 -6.27 18.17
C ALA A 157 -13.86 -5.21 17.93
N TRP A 158 -13.93 -4.06 18.62
CA TRP A 158 -12.92 -3.00 18.55
C TRP A 158 -11.53 -3.47 19.00
N LEU A 159 -11.48 -4.20 20.11
CA LEU A 159 -10.23 -4.72 20.65
C LEU A 159 -9.59 -5.72 19.68
N VAL A 160 -10.35 -6.70 19.20
CA VAL A 160 -9.83 -7.76 18.32
C VAL A 160 -9.46 -7.18 16.95
N ALA A 161 -10.34 -6.37 16.33
CA ALA A 161 -10.04 -5.76 15.04
C ALA A 161 -8.83 -4.82 15.12
N GLY A 162 -8.73 -4.01 16.18
CA GLY A 162 -7.63 -3.08 16.39
C GLY A 162 -6.29 -3.79 16.60
N VAL A 163 -6.25 -4.82 17.45
CA VAL A 163 -5.03 -5.60 17.70
C VAL A 163 -4.58 -6.33 16.43
N LEU A 164 -5.52 -6.97 15.71
CA LEU A 164 -5.18 -7.72 14.49
C LEU A 164 -4.79 -6.79 13.33
N ALA A 165 -5.42 -5.62 13.20
CA ALA A 165 -5.01 -4.60 12.25
C ALA A 165 -3.61 -4.06 12.56
N ALA A 166 -3.32 -3.74 13.82
CA ALA A 166 -2.01 -3.27 14.26
C ALA A 166 -0.93 -4.35 14.06
N ALA A 167 -1.20 -5.60 14.43
CA ALA A 167 -0.30 -6.73 14.17
C ALA A 167 -0.08 -6.95 12.67
N GLY A 168 -1.15 -6.85 11.87
CA GLY A 168 -1.07 -6.93 10.42
C GLY A 168 -0.14 -5.86 9.83
N LEU A 169 -0.36 -4.60 10.18
CA LEU A 169 0.49 -3.48 9.78
C LEU A 169 1.94 -3.69 10.23
N TRP A 170 2.15 -4.13 11.47
CA TRP A 170 3.47 -4.44 11.99
C TRP A 170 4.17 -5.51 11.16
N PHE A 171 3.54 -6.65 10.91
CA PHE A 171 4.13 -7.73 10.13
C PHE A 171 4.30 -7.38 8.65
N ALA A 172 3.37 -6.63 8.06
CA ALA A 172 3.49 -6.16 6.68
C ALA A 172 4.67 -5.19 6.50
N THR A 173 4.91 -4.31 7.50
CA THR A 173 5.91 -3.24 7.45
C THR A 173 7.22 -3.59 8.19
N ALA A 174 7.24 -4.52 9.14
CA ALA A 174 8.38 -4.81 10.02
C ALA A 174 9.67 -5.14 9.26
N VAL A 175 9.56 -5.57 8.00
CA VAL A 175 10.72 -5.77 7.14
C VAL A 175 11.07 -4.49 6.35
N SER A 176 10.17 -3.51 6.27
CA SER A 176 10.42 -2.20 5.65
C SER A 176 11.06 -1.20 6.62
N PHE A 177 10.91 -1.38 7.94
CA PHE A 177 11.50 -0.46 8.91
C PHE A 177 13.02 -0.39 8.83
N SER A 178 13.71 -1.50 8.58
CA SER A 178 15.16 -1.47 8.38
C SER A 178 15.53 -0.69 7.11
N VAL A 179 14.74 -0.79 6.05
CA VAL A 179 14.96 -0.05 4.79
C VAL A 179 14.63 1.44 4.97
N ILE A 180 13.57 1.75 5.70
CA ILE A 180 13.20 3.14 6.03
C ILE A 180 14.23 3.73 6.99
N ALA A 181 14.68 2.99 8.01
CA ALA A 181 15.71 3.44 8.93
C ALA A 181 17.05 3.65 8.22
N GLU A 182 17.47 2.74 7.33
CA GLU A 182 18.67 2.92 6.52
C GLU A 182 18.54 4.12 5.55
N ALA A 183 17.38 4.30 4.93
CA ALA A 183 17.11 5.43 4.05
C ALA A 183 17.10 6.77 4.82
N THR A 184 16.43 6.83 5.97
CA THR A 184 16.42 8.03 6.82
C THR A 184 17.80 8.35 7.37
N GLN A 185 18.57 7.34 7.81
CA GLN A 185 19.95 7.55 8.24
C GLN A 185 20.84 8.06 7.10
N SER A 186 20.71 7.50 5.89
CA SER A 186 21.47 7.95 4.72
C SER A 186 21.10 9.36 4.29
N LEU A 187 19.82 9.73 4.33
CA LEU A 187 19.36 11.09 4.04
C LEU A 187 19.83 12.08 5.12
N TRP A 188 19.76 11.68 6.38
CA TRP A 188 20.27 12.50 7.49
C TRP A 188 21.77 12.75 7.37
N GLN A 189 22.57 11.71 7.10
CA GLN A 189 24.01 11.85 6.88
C GLN A 189 24.33 12.76 5.69
N ARG A 190 23.58 12.64 4.58
CA ARG A 190 23.72 13.55 3.43
C ARG A 190 23.35 14.99 3.79
N ALA A 191 22.31 15.21 4.55
CA ALA A 191 21.91 16.55 5.00
C ALA A 191 22.96 17.17 5.92
N VAL A 192 23.54 16.39 6.84
CA VAL A 192 24.61 16.83 7.73
C VAL A 192 25.88 17.17 6.94
N THR A 193 26.29 16.33 5.98
CA THR A 193 27.48 16.62 5.13
C THR A 193 27.26 17.83 4.24
N LEU A 194 26.06 18.04 3.69
CA LEU A 194 25.74 19.26 2.93
C LEU A 194 25.81 20.51 3.81
N ARG A 195 25.29 20.43 5.05
CA ARG A 195 25.35 21.53 6.01
C ARG A 195 26.78 21.89 6.39
N HIS A 196 27.67 20.89 6.58
CA HIS A 196 29.08 21.11 6.83
C HIS A 196 29.81 21.76 5.62
N ARG A 197 29.54 21.25 4.41
CA ARG A 197 30.11 21.87 3.18
C ARG A 197 29.68 23.33 3.00
N TRP A 198 28.41 23.63 3.32
CA TRP A 198 27.88 25.00 3.22
C TRP A 198 28.50 25.93 4.26
N ARG A 199 28.79 25.42 5.45
CA ARG A 199 29.43 26.17 6.53
C ARG A 199 30.91 26.48 6.18
N ASN A 200 31.65 25.47 5.73
CA ASN A 200 33.04 25.65 5.29
C ASN A 200 33.14 26.61 4.11
N TRP A 201 32.25 26.51 3.14
CA TRP A 201 32.21 27.45 2.01
C TRP A 201 31.89 28.89 2.43
N ARG A 202 31.10 29.11 3.47
CA ARG A 202 30.87 30.45 4.02
C ARG A 202 32.10 30.99 4.75
N GLU A 203 32.80 30.16 5.49
CA GLU A 203 34.03 30.51 6.21
C GLU A 203 35.12 30.88 5.23
N GLU A 204 35.39 30.11 4.16
CA GLU A 204 36.31 30.38 3.09
C GLU A 204 36.02 31.73 2.35
N ARG A 205 34.76 32.07 2.15
CA ARG A 205 34.38 33.35 1.54
C ARG A 205 34.56 34.53 2.48
N ALA A 206 34.42 34.35 3.77
CA ALA A 206 34.66 35.40 4.76
C ALA A 206 36.14 35.71 4.89
N ASP A 207 37.00 34.69 4.79
CA ASP A 207 38.47 34.86 4.83
C ASP A 207 39.02 35.53 3.56
N LEU A 208 38.38 35.38 2.41
CA LEU A 208 38.77 36.05 1.15
C LEU A 208 38.34 37.53 1.06
N GLN A 209 37.54 38.02 2.02
CA GLN A 209 37.07 39.42 2.08
C GLN A 209 37.82 40.27 3.12
N GLN A 210 38.78 39.67 3.82
CA GLN A 210 39.72 40.36 4.71
C GLN A 210 41.05 40.57 4.00
#